data_931c9146575c07a12a9a55619b43a7ce
#
_entry.id   931c9146575c07a12a9a55619b43a7ce
#
_cell.length_a   1.000
_cell.length_b   1.000
_cell.length_c   1.000
_cell.angle_alpha   90.00
_cell.angle_beta   90.00
_cell.angle_gamma   90.00
#
_symmetry.space_group_name_H-M   'P 1'
#
loop_
_entity.id
_entity.type
_entity.pdbx_description
1 polymer ?
#
loop_
_entity_poly.entity_id
_entity_poly.type
_entity_poly.pdbx_seq_one_letter_code
_entity_poly.pdbx_strand_id
1 'polypeptide(L)'
;MNVPTDPLMRLADRDQEHDCEGYGPGKVCVRIAAVAELPTRAGHFRIVSFYNNRDAKEHVAMIRGNIVGAGDVATRLHSECLTGDALGSLRCDCRDQLLEGLKLISTMERGILLYLRQEGRGIGLINKIRAYALQDRGLDTVEANLALGFRDDERDYAVAAHMLKSLDVQSVRLITNNPNKIRALTGYGVTVSSRISHVIPPNEHNRFYLETKAKRSGHYIDYSGKPHLTEQSDAILIDGMPAPDDVIDNGELGRNDQPGAGVPMSRLTLK
;
A
#
# COMPACT_ATOMS: atom_id res chain seq x y z
N MET A 1 34.90 -0.45 15.53
CA MET A 1 33.43 -0.67 15.60
C MET A 1 33.14 -2.00 14.94
N ASN A 2 32.44 -2.93 15.61
CA ASN A 2 32.08 -4.21 14.98
C ASN A 2 31.03 -3.95 13.90
N VAL A 3 31.33 -4.35 12.66
CA VAL A 3 30.36 -4.30 11.56
C VAL A 3 29.19 -5.22 11.94
N PRO A 4 27.92 -4.75 11.91
CA PRO A 4 26.80 -5.59 12.22
C PRO A 4 26.79 -6.85 11.36
N THR A 5 26.61 -8.02 11.99
CA THR A 5 26.52 -9.29 11.26
C THR A 5 25.19 -9.44 10.52
N ASP A 6 24.15 -8.73 10.96
CA ASP A 6 22.81 -8.73 10.34
C ASP A 6 22.83 -7.93 9.03
N PRO A 7 22.46 -8.55 7.88
CA PRO A 7 22.43 -7.90 6.59
C PRO A 7 21.53 -6.64 6.55
N LEU A 8 20.39 -6.66 7.24
CA LEU A 8 19.45 -5.53 7.27
C LEU A 8 20.00 -4.33 8.03
N MET A 9 20.75 -4.58 9.13
CA MET A 9 21.44 -3.50 9.86
C MET A 9 22.55 -2.87 9.02
N ARG A 10 23.27 -3.67 8.22
CA ARG A 10 24.25 -3.13 7.27
C ARG A 10 23.63 -2.24 6.19
N LEU A 11 22.43 -2.59 5.71
CA LEU A 11 21.71 -1.71 4.79
C LEU A 11 21.31 -0.38 5.45
N ALA A 12 20.86 -0.42 6.70
CA ALA A 12 20.52 0.79 7.44
C ALA A 12 21.74 1.71 7.64
N ASP A 13 22.90 1.14 7.97
CA ASP A 13 24.14 1.91 8.11
C ASP A 13 24.58 2.52 6.76
N ARG A 14 24.51 1.76 5.68
CA ARG A 14 24.80 2.25 4.31
C ARG A 14 23.86 3.39 3.92
N ASP A 15 22.57 3.27 4.22
CA ASP A 15 21.57 4.27 3.82
C ASP A 15 21.69 5.59 4.61
N GLN A 16 22.42 5.64 5.73
CA GLN A 16 22.74 6.90 6.41
C GLN A 16 23.71 7.76 5.60
N GLU A 17 24.60 7.15 4.81
CA GLU A 17 25.56 7.81 3.92
C GLU A 17 25.01 7.98 2.48
N HIS A 18 23.73 7.66 2.27
CA HIS A 18 23.10 7.64 0.95
C HIS A 18 23.01 9.05 0.37
N ASP A 19 23.84 9.34 -0.62
CA ASP A 19 23.74 10.54 -1.45
C ASP A 19 22.77 10.28 -2.60
N CYS A 20 21.55 10.79 -2.42
CA CYS A 20 20.50 10.63 -3.42
C CYS A 20 20.63 11.74 -4.48
N GLU A 21 21.22 11.47 -5.64
CA GLU A 21 21.17 12.36 -6.81
C GLU A 21 19.73 12.67 -7.28
N GLY A 22 18.76 12.43 -6.43
CA GLY A 22 17.34 12.33 -6.73
C GLY A 22 16.49 13.52 -6.34
N TYR A 23 17.00 14.73 -6.20
CA TYR A 23 16.20 15.92 -6.00
C TYR A 23 15.68 16.46 -7.33
N GLY A 24 14.40 16.22 -7.63
CA GLY A 24 13.72 16.78 -8.79
C GLY A 24 12.30 16.22 -8.93
N PRO A 25 11.40 16.91 -9.63
CA PRO A 25 10.06 16.41 -9.88
C PRO A 25 10.17 15.06 -10.62
N GLY A 26 9.58 14.01 -10.05
CA GLY A 26 9.60 12.65 -10.60
C GLY A 26 10.64 11.70 -10.00
N LYS A 27 11.72 12.18 -9.39
CA LYS A 27 12.69 11.31 -8.74
C LYS A 27 12.24 10.93 -7.31
N VAL A 28 12.24 9.65 -7.00
CA VAL A 28 11.85 9.11 -5.69
C VAL A 28 13.11 8.61 -4.99
N CYS A 29 13.34 9.13 -3.79
CA CYS A 29 14.37 8.65 -2.89
C CYS A 29 13.70 8.08 -1.64
N VAL A 30 14.10 6.87 -1.25
CA VAL A 30 13.70 6.22 0.00
C VAL A 30 14.93 5.61 0.63
N ARG A 31 15.13 5.86 1.92
CA ARG A 31 16.25 5.30 2.70
C ARG A 31 15.74 4.75 4.03
N ILE A 32 16.43 3.73 4.53
CA ILE A 32 16.15 3.15 5.84
C ILE A 32 16.52 4.16 6.92
N ALA A 33 15.56 4.45 7.81
CA ALA A 33 15.77 5.35 8.93
C ALA A 33 16.17 4.60 10.21
N ALA A 34 15.50 3.47 10.50
CA ALA A 34 15.77 2.66 11.67
C ALA A 34 15.26 1.23 11.49
N VAL A 35 15.86 0.29 12.23
CA VAL A 35 15.46 -1.12 12.31
C VAL A 35 15.35 -1.52 13.77
N ALA A 36 14.29 -2.25 14.13
CA ALA A 36 14.09 -2.79 15.46
C ALA A 36 13.38 -4.16 15.42
N GLU A 37 13.55 -4.96 16.48
CA GLU A 37 12.76 -6.17 16.68
C GLU A 37 11.32 -5.80 17.09
N LEU A 38 10.35 -6.53 16.55
CA LEU A 38 8.94 -6.32 16.83
C LEU A 38 8.22 -7.64 17.08
N PRO A 39 8.17 -8.13 18.33
CA PRO A 39 7.32 -9.26 18.67
C PRO A 39 5.85 -8.86 18.56
N THR A 40 5.04 -9.67 17.87
CA THR A 40 3.62 -9.44 17.67
C THR A 40 2.80 -10.69 17.97
N ARG A 41 1.48 -10.54 18.07
CA ARG A 41 0.57 -11.69 18.21
C ARG A 41 0.58 -12.64 17.00
N ALA A 42 0.96 -12.13 15.82
CA ALA A 42 1.08 -12.92 14.60
C ALA A 42 2.44 -13.65 14.48
N GLY A 43 3.42 -13.26 15.29
CA GLY A 43 4.77 -13.82 15.28
C GLY A 43 5.83 -12.75 15.50
N HIS A 44 7.08 -13.13 15.31
CA HIS A 44 8.24 -12.26 15.48
C HIS A 44 8.64 -11.64 14.15
N PHE A 45 8.69 -10.32 14.09
CA PHE A 45 9.08 -9.52 12.94
C PHE A 45 10.18 -8.53 13.31
N ARG A 46 10.84 -7.98 12.31
CA ARG A 46 11.61 -6.75 12.43
C ARG A 46 10.79 -5.64 11.80
N ILE A 47 10.75 -4.48 12.45
CA ILE A 47 10.14 -3.28 11.90
C ILE A 47 11.24 -2.38 11.36
N VAL A 48 11.01 -1.85 10.15
CA VAL A 48 11.89 -0.90 9.47
C VAL A 48 11.08 0.35 9.18
N SER A 49 11.60 1.51 9.57
CA SER A 49 11.05 2.81 9.18
C SER A 49 11.89 3.44 8.08
N PHE A 50 11.28 4.34 7.31
CA PHE A 50 11.91 4.95 6.14
C PHE A 50 11.73 6.46 6.13
N TYR A 51 12.77 7.16 5.67
CA TYR A 51 12.66 8.50 5.13
C TYR A 51 12.33 8.43 3.64
N ASN A 52 11.55 9.39 3.15
CA ASN A 52 11.28 9.54 1.73
C ASN A 52 11.19 11.02 1.34
N ASN A 53 11.34 11.34 0.04
CA ASN A 53 11.25 12.70 -0.48
C ASN A 53 9.90 13.03 -1.14
N ARG A 54 8.92 12.14 -1.07
CA ARG A 54 7.61 12.32 -1.71
C ARG A 54 6.56 12.92 -0.77
N ASP A 55 6.63 12.55 0.49
CA ASP A 55 5.74 13.06 1.52
C ASP A 55 6.44 13.04 2.90
N ALA A 56 5.80 13.63 3.91
CA ALA A 56 6.29 13.63 5.29
C ALA A 56 5.73 12.45 6.11
N LYS A 57 5.29 11.37 5.46
CA LYS A 57 4.64 10.25 6.14
C LYS A 57 5.67 9.18 6.50
N GLU A 58 5.50 8.60 7.66
CA GLU A 58 6.34 7.52 8.19
C GLU A 58 5.81 6.17 7.72
N HIS A 59 6.27 5.70 6.56
CA HIS A 59 5.99 4.36 6.06
C HIS A 59 6.86 3.35 6.79
N VAL A 60 6.35 2.13 7.00
CA VAL A 60 7.09 1.07 7.67
C VAL A 60 7.00 -0.25 6.91
N ALA A 61 8.03 -1.09 7.10
CA ALA A 61 8.01 -2.49 6.69
C ALA A 61 8.07 -3.39 7.91
N MET A 62 7.24 -4.43 7.95
CA MET A 62 7.36 -5.55 8.88
C MET A 62 7.98 -6.72 8.13
N ILE A 63 9.14 -7.20 8.60
CA ILE A 63 9.99 -8.16 7.89
C ILE A 63 10.09 -9.45 8.69
N ARG A 64 9.86 -10.57 8.00
CA ARG A 64 10.10 -11.94 8.48
C ARG A 64 11.28 -12.53 7.74
N GLY A 65 12.23 -13.14 8.47
CA GLY A 65 13.38 -13.83 7.90
C GLY A 65 14.41 -12.90 7.25
N ASN A 66 15.34 -13.47 6.49
CA ASN A 66 16.35 -12.72 5.74
C ASN A 66 15.85 -12.46 4.31
N ILE A 67 15.68 -11.19 3.96
CA ILE A 67 15.13 -10.75 2.66
C ILE A 67 16.17 -10.04 1.79
N VAL A 68 17.33 -9.69 2.35
CA VAL A 68 18.37 -8.93 1.66
C VAL A 68 18.99 -9.78 0.55
N GLY A 69 18.99 -9.29 -0.68
CA GLY A 69 19.43 -9.99 -1.87
C GLY A 69 18.52 -11.15 -2.29
N ALA A 70 17.34 -11.30 -1.65
CA ALA A 70 16.46 -12.43 -1.92
C ALA A 70 15.50 -12.16 -3.08
N GLY A 71 15.23 -13.20 -3.88
CA GLY A 71 14.14 -13.25 -4.85
C GLY A 71 12.88 -13.89 -4.26
N ASP A 72 11.76 -13.71 -4.96
CA ASP A 72 10.46 -14.32 -4.65
C ASP A 72 9.98 -14.09 -3.22
N VAL A 73 10.28 -12.90 -2.68
CA VAL A 73 9.89 -12.55 -1.32
C VAL A 73 8.38 -12.33 -1.27
N ALA A 74 7.69 -13.08 -0.40
CA ALA A 74 6.26 -12.89 -0.18
C ALA A 74 6.01 -11.47 0.36
N THR A 75 5.33 -10.64 -0.42
CA THR A 75 5.20 -9.21 -0.13
C THR A 75 3.75 -8.77 -0.16
N ARG A 76 3.32 -8.07 0.90
CA ARG A 76 2.01 -7.43 0.96
C ARG A 76 2.15 -5.91 1.06
N LEU A 77 1.43 -5.18 0.22
CA LEU A 77 1.22 -3.74 0.37
C LEU A 77 -0.09 -3.50 1.10
N HIS A 78 -0.03 -2.96 2.30
CA HIS A 78 -1.19 -2.55 3.08
C HIS A 78 -1.26 -1.03 3.15
N SER A 79 -2.33 -0.43 2.61
CA SER A 79 -2.59 1.00 2.76
C SER A 79 -3.34 1.25 4.05
N GLU A 80 -2.86 2.19 4.85
CA GLU A 80 -3.43 2.59 6.14
C GLU A 80 -4.94 2.79 6.06
N CYS A 81 -5.62 2.29 7.08
CA CYS A 81 -7.03 2.54 7.33
C CYS A 81 -7.25 2.65 8.84
N LEU A 82 -7.06 3.83 9.42
CA LEU A 82 -7.15 4.04 10.87
C LEU A 82 -8.45 3.49 11.45
N THR A 83 -9.57 3.75 10.76
CA THR A 83 -10.89 3.30 11.23
C THR A 83 -11.00 1.77 11.24
N GLY A 84 -10.45 1.08 10.25
CA GLY A 84 -10.43 -0.39 10.20
C GLY A 84 -9.32 -0.96 11.06
N ASP A 85 -8.06 -0.61 10.77
CA ASP A 85 -6.87 -1.23 11.36
C ASP A 85 -6.82 -1.06 12.89
N ALA A 86 -7.06 0.15 13.39
CA ALA A 86 -6.93 0.48 14.80
C ALA A 86 -8.28 0.50 15.53
N LEU A 87 -9.32 1.13 14.96
CA LEU A 87 -10.60 1.34 15.63
C LEU A 87 -11.60 0.19 15.43
N GLY A 88 -11.32 -0.80 14.55
CA GLY A 88 -12.17 -1.97 14.36
C GLY A 88 -13.49 -1.68 13.64
N SER A 89 -13.52 -0.68 12.76
CA SER A 89 -14.71 -0.37 11.96
C SER A 89 -15.14 -1.56 11.10
N LEU A 90 -16.42 -1.88 11.09
CA LEU A 90 -17.00 -2.93 10.26
C LEU A 90 -17.36 -2.46 8.84
N ARG A 91 -17.17 -1.17 8.53
CA ARG A 91 -17.40 -0.61 7.17
C ARG A 91 -16.43 -1.14 6.12
N CYS A 92 -15.32 -1.76 6.52
CA CYS A 92 -14.30 -2.31 5.63
C CYS A 92 -13.70 -3.60 6.20
N ASP A 93 -12.92 -4.28 5.39
CA ASP A 93 -12.18 -5.50 5.71
C ASP A 93 -10.70 -5.25 6.03
N CYS A 94 -10.28 -3.99 6.22
CA CYS A 94 -8.87 -3.61 6.31
C CYS A 94 -8.16 -4.29 7.48
N ARG A 95 -8.77 -4.30 8.68
CA ARG A 95 -8.20 -4.97 9.87
C ARG A 95 -7.97 -6.45 9.63
N ASP A 96 -8.97 -7.14 9.09
CA ASP A 96 -8.88 -8.58 8.84
C ASP A 96 -7.82 -8.86 7.78
N GLN A 97 -7.75 -8.04 6.72
CA GLN A 97 -6.69 -8.11 5.72
C GLN A 97 -5.30 -7.89 6.30
N LEU A 98 -5.13 -6.97 7.25
CA LEU A 98 -3.86 -6.71 7.91
C LEU A 98 -3.45 -7.93 8.76
N LEU A 99 -4.35 -8.40 9.62
CA LEU A 99 -4.07 -9.49 10.56
C LEU A 99 -3.81 -10.82 9.83
N GLU A 100 -4.64 -11.18 8.86
CA GLU A 100 -4.45 -12.39 8.08
C GLU A 100 -3.21 -12.30 7.17
N GLY A 101 -2.90 -11.12 6.64
CA GLY A 101 -1.65 -10.88 5.91
C GLY A 101 -0.41 -11.09 6.78
N LEU A 102 -0.41 -10.59 8.02
CA LEU A 102 0.67 -10.83 8.98
C LEU A 102 0.80 -12.30 9.38
N LYS A 103 -0.34 -12.97 9.65
CA LYS A 103 -0.35 -14.41 9.94
C LYS A 103 0.22 -15.22 8.77
N LEU A 104 -0.22 -14.93 7.55
CA LEU A 104 0.28 -15.61 6.35
C LEU A 104 1.79 -15.44 6.21
N ILE A 105 2.30 -14.20 6.32
CA ILE A 105 3.75 -13.93 6.25
C ILE A 105 4.51 -14.62 7.38
N SER A 106 3.95 -14.72 8.59
CA SER A 106 4.61 -15.36 9.72
C SER A 106 4.84 -16.86 9.53
N THR A 107 4.05 -17.53 8.67
CA THR A 107 4.24 -18.96 8.34
C THR A 107 5.31 -19.18 7.26
N MET A 108 5.77 -18.12 6.59
CA MET A 108 6.75 -18.21 5.52
C MET A 108 8.18 -18.11 6.06
N GLU A 109 9.15 -18.66 5.33
CA GLU A 109 10.56 -18.50 5.65
C GLU A 109 10.97 -17.04 5.65
N ARG A 110 10.48 -16.29 4.64
CA ARG A 110 10.75 -14.85 4.46
C ARG A 110 9.54 -14.14 3.88
N GLY A 111 9.35 -12.90 4.30
CA GLY A 111 8.28 -12.07 3.76
C GLY A 111 8.26 -10.67 4.33
N ILE A 112 7.51 -9.80 3.68
CA ILE A 112 7.42 -8.37 3.98
C ILE A 112 5.96 -7.93 3.96
N LEU A 113 5.54 -7.16 4.97
CA LEU A 113 4.36 -6.33 4.89
C LEU A 113 4.80 -4.87 4.88
N LEU A 114 4.56 -4.16 3.77
CA LEU A 114 4.72 -2.71 3.69
C LEU A 114 3.43 -2.03 4.16
N TYR A 115 3.50 -1.29 5.26
CA TYR A 115 2.40 -0.49 5.76
C TYR A 115 2.57 0.94 5.26
N LEU A 116 1.71 1.33 4.31
CA LEU A 116 1.78 2.60 3.61
C LEU A 116 0.77 3.57 4.21
N ARG A 117 1.22 4.72 4.67
CA ARG A 117 0.39 5.75 5.27
C ARG A 117 -0.38 6.55 4.21
N GLN A 118 -1.28 5.86 3.51
CA GLN A 118 -2.10 6.38 2.41
C GLN A 118 -3.59 6.24 2.75
N GLU A 119 -4.00 6.86 3.86
CA GLU A 119 -5.36 6.82 4.38
C GLU A 119 -6.39 7.27 3.34
N GLY A 120 -7.54 6.57 3.33
CA GLY A 120 -8.66 6.93 2.46
C GLY A 120 -8.36 6.84 0.97
N ARG A 121 -7.55 5.87 0.53
CA ARG A 121 -7.03 5.78 -0.86
C ARG A 121 -6.21 7.01 -1.27
N GLY A 122 -5.50 7.64 -0.33
CA GLY A 122 -4.65 8.80 -0.57
C GLY A 122 -5.29 10.15 -0.27
N ILE A 123 -6.60 10.24 -0.06
CA ILE A 123 -7.30 11.51 0.22
C ILE A 123 -7.17 11.98 1.68
N GLY A 124 -6.62 11.14 2.55
CA GLY A 124 -6.44 11.41 3.98
C GLY A 124 -7.67 11.17 4.83
N LEU A 125 -7.46 11.13 6.17
CA LEU A 125 -8.50 10.78 7.15
C LEU A 125 -9.69 11.76 7.13
N ILE A 126 -9.42 13.05 7.09
CA ILE A 126 -10.49 14.07 7.12
C ILE A 126 -11.46 13.87 5.95
N ASN A 127 -10.93 13.73 4.74
CA ASN A 127 -11.78 13.58 3.56
C ASN A 127 -12.45 12.20 3.52
N LYS A 128 -11.81 11.17 4.04
CA LYS A 128 -12.45 9.86 4.23
C LYS A 128 -13.68 9.95 5.16
N ILE A 129 -13.60 10.70 6.27
CA ILE A 129 -14.76 10.89 7.15
C ILE A 129 -15.86 11.71 6.45
N ARG A 130 -15.49 12.72 5.64
CA ARG A 130 -16.45 13.44 4.80
C ARG A 130 -17.11 12.51 3.78
N ALA A 131 -16.35 11.62 3.13
CA ALA A 131 -16.90 10.61 2.22
C ALA A 131 -17.87 9.66 2.93
N TYR A 132 -17.56 9.24 4.17
CA TYR A 132 -18.49 8.44 4.98
C TYR A 132 -19.83 9.18 5.23
N ALA A 133 -19.78 10.48 5.55
CA ALA A 133 -20.99 11.27 5.74
C ALA A 133 -21.82 11.41 4.45
N LEU A 134 -21.21 11.40 3.28
CA LEU A 134 -21.90 11.36 2.00
C LEU A 134 -22.48 9.96 1.71
N GLN A 135 -21.76 8.89 2.05
CA GLN A 135 -22.26 7.53 1.92
C GLN A 135 -23.47 7.26 2.84
N ASP A 136 -23.50 7.85 4.05
CA ASP A 136 -24.67 7.78 4.95
C ASP A 136 -25.91 8.45 4.35
N ARG A 137 -25.72 9.29 3.31
CA ARG A 137 -26.81 9.93 2.53
C ARG A 137 -27.12 9.21 1.23
N GLY A 138 -26.52 8.04 0.97
CA GLY A 138 -26.84 7.17 -0.15
C GLY A 138 -25.86 7.19 -1.34
N LEU A 139 -24.77 7.97 -1.29
CA LEU A 139 -23.75 7.92 -2.33
C LEU A 139 -22.92 6.62 -2.18
N ASP A 140 -22.43 6.09 -3.31
CA ASP A 140 -21.42 5.04 -3.23
C ASP A 140 -20.01 5.63 -2.99
N THR A 141 -19.00 4.76 -2.79
CA THR A 141 -17.63 5.20 -2.48
C THR A 141 -17.01 6.06 -3.58
N VAL A 142 -17.28 5.74 -4.85
CA VAL A 142 -16.73 6.46 -6.00
C VAL A 142 -17.42 7.82 -6.11
N GLU A 143 -18.75 7.83 -6.04
CA GLU A 143 -19.56 9.05 -6.08
C GLU A 143 -19.19 10.02 -4.94
N ALA A 144 -18.98 9.50 -3.73
CA ALA A 144 -18.56 10.30 -2.59
C ALA A 144 -17.18 10.94 -2.80
N ASN A 145 -16.20 10.20 -3.36
CA ASN A 145 -14.89 10.76 -3.67
C ASN A 145 -14.96 11.83 -4.77
N LEU A 146 -15.71 11.58 -5.85
CA LEU A 146 -15.90 12.53 -6.93
C LEU A 146 -16.60 13.81 -6.44
N ALA A 147 -17.62 13.68 -5.58
CA ALA A 147 -18.31 14.82 -4.98
C ALA A 147 -17.39 15.69 -4.09
N LEU A 148 -16.32 15.10 -3.55
CA LEU A 148 -15.27 15.81 -2.81
C LEU A 148 -14.12 16.33 -3.69
N GLY A 149 -14.18 16.12 -5.01
CA GLY A 149 -13.18 16.59 -5.98
C GLY A 149 -11.95 15.67 -6.11
N PHE A 150 -12.02 14.41 -5.66
CA PHE A 150 -10.95 13.43 -5.77
C PHE A 150 -11.26 12.40 -6.85
N ARG A 151 -10.21 11.76 -7.39
CA ARG A 151 -10.34 10.54 -8.19
C ARG A 151 -10.78 9.37 -7.29
N ASP A 152 -11.17 8.24 -7.88
CA ASP A 152 -11.50 7.02 -7.12
C ASP A 152 -10.31 6.50 -6.30
N ASP A 153 -9.08 6.64 -6.82
CA ASP A 153 -7.86 6.19 -6.16
C ASP A 153 -6.71 7.18 -6.41
N GLU A 154 -6.24 7.84 -5.34
CA GLU A 154 -5.13 8.79 -5.37
C GLU A 154 -3.81 8.16 -4.86
N ARG A 155 -3.79 6.85 -4.65
CA ARG A 155 -2.58 6.18 -4.12
C ARG A 155 -1.48 6.16 -5.16
N ASP A 156 -0.27 6.46 -4.69
CA ASP A 156 0.98 6.25 -5.40
C ASP A 156 1.76 5.10 -4.74
N TYR A 157 2.35 4.25 -5.56
CA TYR A 157 3.15 3.11 -5.10
C TYR A 157 4.65 3.28 -5.38
N ALA A 158 5.08 4.45 -5.84
CA ALA A 158 6.49 4.74 -6.08
C ALA A 158 7.33 4.58 -4.80
N VAL A 159 6.85 5.12 -3.67
CA VAL A 159 7.52 4.96 -2.37
C VAL A 159 7.63 3.48 -2.00
N ALA A 160 6.57 2.68 -2.17
CA ALA A 160 6.60 1.24 -1.89
C ALA A 160 7.63 0.49 -2.75
N ALA A 161 7.72 0.81 -4.04
CA ALA A 161 8.71 0.23 -4.94
C ALA A 161 10.14 0.57 -4.49
N HIS A 162 10.38 1.81 -4.10
CA HIS A 162 11.69 2.24 -3.62
C HIS A 162 12.03 1.71 -2.22
N MET A 163 11.03 1.48 -1.34
CA MET A 163 11.23 0.74 -0.08
C MET A 163 11.76 -0.68 -0.35
N LEU A 164 11.19 -1.40 -1.32
CA LEU A 164 11.68 -2.74 -1.70
C LEU A 164 13.10 -2.68 -2.26
N LYS A 165 13.43 -1.67 -3.06
CA LYS A 165 14.78 -1.46 -3.60
C LYS A 165 15.80 -1.14 -2.48
N SER A 166 15.45 -0.27 -1.52
CA SER A 166 16.34 0.05 -0.39
C SER A 166 16.57 -1.16 0.53
N LEU A 167 15.61 -2.09 0.59
CA LEU A 167 15.75 -3.38 1.28
C LEU A 167 16.51 -4.44 0.48
N ASP A 168 17.00 -4.11 -0.72
CA ASP A 168 17.72 -5.00 -1.64
C ASP A 168 16.91 -6.26 -2.01
N VAL A 169 15.60 -6.12 -2.19
CA VAL A 169 14.70 -7.21 -2.64
C VAL A 169 14.77 -7.34 -4.15
N GLN A 170 15.13 -8.53 -4.65
CA GLN A 170 15.34 -8.77 -6.09
C GLN A 170 14.02 -9.03 -6.85
N SER A 171 13.11 -9.79 -6.24
CA SER A 171 11.78 -10.03 -6.79
C SER A 171 10.78 -10.35 -5.69
N VAL A 172 9.48 -10.19 -5.99
CA VAL A 172 8.41 -10.40 -5.02
C VAL A 172 7.33 -11.34 -5.55
N ARG A 173 6.78 -12.18 -4.67
CA ARG A 173 5.47 -12.81 -4.82
C ARG A 173 4.44 -11.93 -4.13
N LEU A 174 3.59 -11.24 -4.91
CA LEU A 174 2.74 -10.18 -4.36
C LEU A 174 1.42 -10.73 -3.80
N ILE A 175 1.22 -10.58 -2.50
CA ILE A 175 -0.03 -10.95 -1.79
C ILE A 175 -1.07 -9.85 -2.06
N THR A 176 -1.90 -10.04 -3.07
CA THR A 176 -2.89 -9.04 -3.49
C THR A 176 -4.00 -9.64 -4.36
N ASN A 177 -5.17 -8.99 -4.34
CA ASN A 177 -6.25 -9.20 -5.30
C ASN A 177 -6.45 -7.97 -6.21
N ASN A 178 -5.62 -6.92 -6.04
CA ASN A 178 -5.70 -5.69 -6.80
C ASN A 178 -4.68 -5.69 -7.95
N PRO A 179 -5.10 -5.79 -9.22
CA PRO A 179 -4.20 -5.77 -10.37
C PRO A 179 -3.43 -4.45 -10.51
N ASN A 180 -4.00 -3.33 -10.03
CA ASN A 180 -3.34 -2.02 -10.07
C ASN A 180 -2.05 -2.00 -9.23
N LYS A 181 -1.99 -2.75 -8.12
CA LYS A 181 -0.76 -2.85 -7.31
C LYS A 181 0.35 -3.58 -8.07
N ILE A 182 0.01 -4.61 -8.83
CA ILE A 182 0.97 -5.35 -9.68
C ILE A 182 1.52 -4.40 -10.74
N ARG A 183 0.62 -3.77 -11.52
CA ARG A 183 1.00 -2.83 -12.59
C ARG A 183 1.87 -1.70 -12.08
N ALA A 184 1.48 -1.09 -10.97
CA ALA A 184 2.23 0.01 -10.39
C ALA A 184 3.65 -0.40 -9.96
N LEU A 185 3.80 -1.50 -9.21
CA LEU A 185 5.12 -1.98 -8.81
C LEU A 185 6.01 -2.34 -10.01
N THR A 186 5.45 -3.03 -11.00
CA THR A 186 6.17 -3.38 -12.24
C THR A 186 6.58 -2.13 -13.01
N GLY A 187 5.69 -1.12 -13.11
CA GLY A 187 5.99 0.16 -13.75
C GLY A 187 7.12 0.93 -13.07
N TYR A 188 7.32 0.76 -11.76
CA TYR A 188 8.46 1.29 -11.01
C TYR A 188 9.68 0.34 -10.98
N GLY A 189 9.69 -0.70 -11.81
CA GLY A 189 10.83 -1.61 -12.01
C GLY A 189 11.02 -2.63 -10.88
N VAL A 190 9.97 -2.98 -10.13
CA VAL A 190 9.99 -4.12 -9.21
C VAL A 190 9.57 -5.38 -9.97
N THR A 191 10.39 -6.41 -9.93
CA THR A 191 10.06 -7.72 -10.52
C THR A 191 8.99 -8.41 -9.67
N VAL A 192 7.76 -8.52 -10.19
CA VAL A 192 6.69 -9.31 -9.56
C VAL A 192 6.64 -10.65 -10.25
N SER A 193 7.15 -11.70 -9.60
CA SER A 193 7.28 -13.05 -10.18
C SER A 193 5.96 -13.82 -10.18
N SER A 194 5.12 -13.61 -9.17
CA SER A 194 3.81 -14.23 -9.08
C SER A 194 2.88 -13.47 -8.12
N ARG A 195 1.60 -13.85 -8.12
CA ARG A 195 0.58 -13.34 -7.22
C ARG A 195 0.16 -14.42 -6.22
N ILE A 196 -0.01 -14.02 -4.96
CA ILE A 196 -0.64 -14.83 -3.93
C ILE A 196 -2.02 -14.24 -3.66
N SER A 197 -3.08 -15.03 -3.82
CA SER A 197 -4.45 -14.60 -3.54
C SER A 197 -4.64 -14.37 -2.03
N HIS A 198 -5.42 -13.34 -1.67
CA HIS A 198 -5.70 -13.01 -0.29
C HIS A 198 -7.15 -12.51 -0.15
N VAL A 199 -8.05 -13.45 0.02
CA VAL A 199 -9.49 -13.20 0.12
C VAL A 199 -9.94 -13.29 1.56
N ILE A 200 -10.60 -12.25 2.04
CA ILE A 200 -11.27 -12.22 3.34
C ILE A 200 -12.79 -12.38 3.08
N PRO A 201 -13.47 -13.32 3.74
CA PRO A 201 -14.92 -13.46 3.62
C PRO A 201 -15.62 -12.15 4.00
N PRO A 202 -16.63 -11.71 3.24
CA PRO A 202 -17.41 -10.53 3.59
C PRO A 202 -18.24 -10.77 4.85
N ASN A 203 -18.45 -9.70 5.63
CA ASN A 203 -19.44 -9.66 6.70
C ASN A 203 -20.70 -8.90 6.23
N GLU A 204 -21.74 -8.87 7.08
CA GLU A 204 -23.01 -8.20 6.76
C GLU A 204 -22.88 -6.70 6.52
N HIS A 205 -21.90 -6.02 7.14
CA HIS A 205 -21.70 -4.57 7.05
C HIS A 205 -20.81 -4.14 5.88
N ASN A 206 -19.93 -5.02 5.39
CA ASN A 206 -18.97 -4.66 4.33
C ASN A 206 -19.25 -5.31 2.98
N ARG A 207 -20.27 -6.19 2.87
CA ARG A 207 -20.59 -6.92 1.64
C ARG A 207 -20.78 -5.98 0.46
N PHE A 208 -21.61 -4.96 0.61
CA PHE A 208 -21.88 -3.98 -0.45
C PHE A 208 -20.61 -3.24 -0.89
N TYR A 209 -19.77 -2.84 0.05
CA TYR A 209 -18.49 -2.21 -0.22
C TYR A 209 -17.56 -3.12 -1.03
N LEU A 210 -17.46 -4.41 -0.64
CA LEU A 210 -16.62 -5.39 -1.32
C LEU A 210 -17.13 -5.76 -2.71
N GLU A 211 -18.45 -5.85 -2.90
CA GLU A 211 -19.08 -6.05 -4.22
C GLU A 211 -18.81 -4.86 -5.15
N THR A 212 -18.91 -3.63 -4.65
CA THR A 212 -18.56 -2.42 -5.41
C THR A 212 -17.09 -2.43 -5.83
N LYS A 213 -16.20 -2.82 -4.92
CA LYS A 213 -14.75 -2.96 -5.16
C LYS A 213 -14.44 -4.01 -6.23
N ALA A 214 -15.14 -5.16 -6.22
CA ALA A 214 -14.99 -6.19 -7.23
C ALA A 214 -15.47 -5.70 -8.61
N LYS A 215 -16.65 -5.09 -8.67
CA LYS A 215 -17.29 -4.67 -9.94
C LYS A 215 -16.64 -3.45 -10.57
N ARG A 216 -16.29 -2.42 -9.77
CA ARG A 216 -15.78 -1.14 -10.30
C ARG A 216 -14.26 -1.03 -10.33
N SER A 217 -13.53 -1.71 -9.44
CA SER A 217 -12.06 -1.61 -9.36
C SER A 217 -11.34 -2.84 -9.91
N GLY A 218 -12.04 -3.78 -10.57
CA GLY A 218 -11.45 -4.95 -11.25
C GLY A 218 -10.67 -5.89 -10.33
N HIS A 219 -11.04 -5.97 -9.03
CA HIS A 219 -10.37 -6.85 -8.08
C HIS A 219 -10.65 -8.31 -8.39
N TYR A 220 -9.62 -9.15 -8.34
CA TYR A 220 -9.74 -10.61 -8.42
C TYR A 220 -10.32 -11.16 -7.11
N ILE A 221 -11.64 -11.11 -6.96
CA ILE A 221 -12.33 -11.59 -5.76
C ILE A 221 -13.37 -12.61 -6.23
N ASP A 222 -13.16 -13.87 -5.84
CA ASP A 222 -14.17 -14.92 -5.98
C ASP A 222 -14.88 -15.08 -4.63
N TYR A 223 -16.16 -14.74 -4.58
CA TYR A 223 -17.02 -14.90 -3.40
C TYR A 223 -17.71 -16.25 -3.35
N SER A 224 -17.26 -17.28 -4.10
CA SER A 224 -17.86 -18.63 -4.10
C SER A 224 -17.76 -19.36 -2.75
N GLY A 225 -17.29 -18.68 -1.70
CA GLY A 225 -17.36 -19.14 -0.31
C GLY A 225 -16.28 -20.15 0.08
N LYS A 226 -15.29 -20.41 -0.78
CA LYS A 226 -14.15 -21.26 -0.41
C LYS A 226 -12.97 -20.40 0.01
N PRO A 227 -12.38 -20.63 1.19
CA PRO A 227 -11.12 -19.99 1.53
C PRO A 227 -10.03 -20.53 0.59
N HIS A 228 -9.72 -19.79 -0.47
CA HIS A 228 -8.60 -20.13 -1.35
C HIS A 228 -7.29 -19.62 -0.76
N LEU A 229 -6.73 -20.39 0.15
CA LEU A 229 -5.29 -20.48 0.36
C LEU A 229 -4.75 -21.49 -0.66
N THR A 230 -4.79 -21.16 -1.93
CA THR A 230 -4.08 -21.94 -2.94
C THR A 230 -2.85 -21.17 -3.34
N GLU A 231 -1.67 -21.75 -3.15
CA GLU A 231 -0.47 -21.46 -3.92
C GLU A 231 -0.73 -21.83 -5.38
N GLN A 232 -1.69 -21.19 -6.01
CA GLN A 232 -1.75 -21.19 -7.46
C GLN A 232 -0.77 -20.12 -7.90
N SER A 233 0.42 -20.57 -8.33
CA SER A 233 1.29 -19.83 -9.20
C SER A 233 0.52 -19.59 -10.52
N ASP A 234 -0.44 -18.65 -10.48
CA ASP A 234 -0.94 -18.07 -11.71
C ASP A 234 0.28 -17.34 -12.31
N ALA A 235 0.95 -18.00 -13.24
CA ALA A 235 1.94 -17.35 -14.08
C ALA A 235 1.25 -16.09 -14.60
N ILE A 236 1.79 -14.93 -14.25
CA ILE A 236 1.28 -13.67 -14.77
C ILE A 236 1.63 -13.72 -16.26
N LEU A 237 0.64 -14.09 -17.09
CA LEU A 237 0.76 -13.94 -18.53
C LEU A 237 0.82 -12.42 -18.77
N ILE A 238 2.04 -11.92 -18.96
CA ILE A 238 2.34 -10.53 -19.33
C ILE A 238 2.15 -10.39 -20.86
N ASP A 239 1.30 -11.19 -21.46
CA ASP A 239 0.95 -11.05 -22.87
C ASP A 239 -0.11 -9.95 -23.02
N GLY A 240 0.33 -8.82 -23.60
CA GLY A 240 -0.53 -7.70 -23.99
C GLY A 240 -0.44 -6.44 -23.15
N MET A 241 0.61 -6.24 -22.35
CA MET A 241 0.87 -4.94 -21.73
C MET A 241 1.47 -3.97 -22.75
N PRO A 242 0.91 -2.77 -22.94
CA PRO A 242 1.57 -1.73 -23.74
C PRO A 242 2.94 -1.40 -23.13
N ALA A 243 3.88 -1.08 -24.01
CA ALA A 243 5.24 -0.70 -23.63
C ALA A 243 5.23 0.53 -22.68
N PRO A 244 6.30 0.73 -21.88
CA PRO A 244 6.38 1.82 -20.87
C PRO A 244 6.25 3.23 -21.44
N ASP A 245 6.23 3.42 -22.73
CA ASP A 245 6.22 4.72 -23.41
C ASP A 245 4.83 5.41 -23.46
N ASP A 246 3.76 4.72 -23.02
CA ASP A 246 2.42 5.30 -22.93
C ASP A 246 2.10 5.90 -21.54
N VAL A 247 3.09 6.18 -20.73
CA VAL A 247 2.91 7.05 -19.55
C VAL A 247 2.73 8.46 -20.06
N ILE A 248 1.46 8.85 -20.23
CA ILE A 248 1.03 10.19 -20.60
C ILE A 248 1.82 11.20 -19.78
N ASP A 249 2.63 11.98 -20.47
CA ASP A 249 3.20 13.22 -20.00
C ASP A 249 2.02 14.17 -19.64
N ASN A 250 1.61 14.13 -18.38
CA ASN A 250 0.71 15.13 -17.84
C ASN A 250 1.53 16.38 -17.58
N GLY A 251 1.94 17.02 -18.67
CA GLY A 251 2.39 18.39 -18.69
C GLY A 251 1.34 19.27 -18.00
N GLU A 252 1.83 20.13 -17.11
CA GLU A 252 1.19 21.32 -16.59
C GLU A 252 -0.10 21.12 -15.75
N LEU A 253 0.05 20.71 -14.51
CA LEU A 253 -0.86 21.14 -13.45
C LEU A 253 -0.13 22.11 -12.54
N GLY A 254 -0.60 23.37 -12.64
CA GLY A 254 -0.07 24.52 -11.94
C GLY A 254 0.08 24.29 -10.46
N ARG A 255 1.21 24.77 -9.96
CA ARG A 255 1.54 24.90 -8.55
C ARG A 255 0.43 25.65 -7.82
N ASN A 256 -0.21 25.03 -6.86
CA ASN A 256 -0.85 25.69 -5.74
C ASN A 256 -0.16 25.20 -4.45
N ASP A 257 1.05 25.70 -4.26
CA ASP A 257 1.71 25.73 -2.96
C ASP A 257 1.07 26.87 -2.15
N GLN A 258 0.02 26.55 -1.41
CA GLN A 258 -0.39 27.33 -0.24
C GLN A 258 -0.84 26.38 0.86
N PRO A 259 -0.30 26.49 2.08
CA PRO A 259 -0.80 25.74 3.22
C PRO A 259 -2.19 26.27 3.57
N GLY A 260 -3.17 25.36 3.51
CA GLY A 260 -4.48 25.38 4.15
C GLY A 260 -5.07 26.73 4.58
N ALA A 261 -5.60 27.52 3.66
CA ALA A 261 -6.60 28.51 4.01
C ALA A 261 -7.91 27.76 4.26
N GLY A 262 -8.32 27.67 5.52
CA GLY A 262 -9.60 27.10 5.93
C GLY A 262 -10.75 27.75 5.17
N VAL A 263 -11.59 26.93 4.56
CA VAL A 263 -12.88 27.38 3.99
C VAL A 263 -13.69 27.97 5.16
N PRO A 264 -14.15 29.21 5.07
CA PRO A 264 -14.93 29.82 6.15
C PRO A 264 -16.25 29.08 6.35
N MET A 265 -16.54 28.77 7.61
CA MET A 265 -17.72 28.03 8.10
C MET A 265 -19.06 28.77 7.93
N SER A 266 -19.22 29.69 7.02
CA SER A 266 -20.38 30.56 6.97
C SER A 266 -21.31 30.35 5.76
N ARG A 267 -21.47 29.10 5.27
CA ARG A 267 -22.57 28.80 4.32
C ARG A 267 -22.98 27.32 4.36
N LEU A 268 -23.46 26.84 5.47
CA LEU A 268 -24.31 25.66 5.56
C LEU A 268 -25.52 25.99 6.40
N THR A 269 -26.45 26.75 5.80
CA THR A 269 -27.82 26.86 6.32
C THR A 269 -28.53 25.55 6.00
N LEU A 270 -28.84 24.81 7.03
CA LEU A 270 -29.78 23.69 7.02
C LEU A 270 -31.15 24.16 6.55
N LYS A 271 -31.67 23.54 5.52
CA LYS A 271 -33.10 23.37 5.27
C LYS A 271 -33.39 21.90 5.16
#